data_994f5527f7f148e2440092faab8c9de9
#
_entry.id   994f5527f7f148e2440092faab8c9de9
#
_cell.length_a   1.000
_cell.length_b   1.000
_cell.length_c   1.000
_cell.angle_alpha   90.00
_cell.angle_beta   90.00
_cell.angle_gamma   90.00
#
_symmetry.space_group_name_H-M   'P 1'
#
loop_
_entity.id
_entity.type
_entity.pdbx_description
1 polymer ?
#
loop_
_entity_poly.entity_id
_entity_poly.type
_entity_poly.pdbx_seq_one_letter_code
_entity_poly.pdbx_strand_id
1 'polypeptide(L)'
;MKIATFIYQQQRCVGLVDLETQKIDIFDISSSQAQNGAQFILELLADGQALPKIKQFVALADVRLEAPIIRPRRNIFCVGKNYLDHVKEVAKSGLGSGATSSTAAPEYPIFFSKVPESVIGHQASILSHEGLTAQLDYEAEL
;
A
#
# COMPACT_ATOMS: atom_id res chain seq x y z
N MET A 1 8.66 11.81 -7.83
CA MET A 1 8.73 10.53 -8.59
C MET A 1 7.59 9.63 -8.08
N LYS A 2 6.81 9.04 -8.97
CA LYS A 2 5.74 8.10 -8.61
C LYS A 2 6.01 6.79 -9.34
N ILE A 3 6.05 5.67 -8.61
CA ILE A 3 6.31 4.33 -9.17
C ILE A 3 5.05 3.50 -8.99
N ALA A 4 4.64 2.79 -10.04
CA ALA A 4 3.53 1.85 -9.98
C ALA A 4 3.97 0.44 -10.34
N THR A 5 3.30 -0.52 -9.72
CA THR A 5 3.27 -1.93 -10.12
C THR A 5 1.94 -2.20 -10.78
N PHE A 6 1.95 -2.86 -11.91
CA PHE A 6 0.73 -3.07 -12.70
C PHE A 6 0.85 -4.28 -13.62
N ILE A 7 -0.30 -4.75 -14.11
CA ILE A 7 -0.38 -5.77 -15.17
C ILE A 7 -0.65 -5.08 -16.49
N TYR A 8 0.20 -5.36 -17.46
CA TYR A 8 0.04 -4.99 -18.84
C TYR A 8 0.32 -6.20 -19.75
N GLN A 9 -0.57 -6.49 -20.70
CA GLN A 9 -0.50 -7.67 -21.57
C GLN A 9 -0.22 -8.99 -20.81
N GLN A 10 -0.93 -9.18 -19.69
CA GLN A 10 -0.81 -10.33 -18.78
C GLN A 10 0.56 -10.49 -18.09
N GLN A 11 1.43 -9.50 -18.17
CA GLN A 11 2.73 -9.48 -17.51
C GLN A 11 2.76 -8.42 -16.41
N ARG A 12 3.40 -8.74 -15.30
CA ARG A 12 3.67 -7.74 -14.26
C ARG A 12 4.81 -6.83 -14.70
N CYS A 13 4.56 -5.55 -14.60
CA CYS A 13 5.46 -4.48 -14.94
C CYS A 13 5.62 -3.51 -13.77
N VAL A 14 6.70 -2.76 -13.78
CA VAL A 14 6.96 -1.63 -12.90
C VAL A 14 7.35 -0.43 -13.75
N GLY A 15 6.89 0.75 -13.39
CA GLY A 15 7.17 1.95 -14.19
C GLY A 15 6.95 3.25 -13.44
N LEU A 16 7.41 4.33 -14.06
CA LEU A 16 7.19 5.71 -13.62
C LEU A 16 5.84 6.21 -14.11
N VAL A 17 5.05 6.76 -13.19
CA VAL A 17 3.74 7.32 -13.50
C VAL A 17 3.84 8.82 -13.68
N ASP A 18 3.35 9.29 -14.81
CA ASP A 18 3.08 10.68 -15.10
C ASP A 18 1.57 10.91 -15.07
N LEU A 19 1.09 11.60 -14.04
CA LEU A 19 -0.33 11.93 -13.89
C LEU A 19 -0.80 13.07 -14.79
N GLU A 20 0.10 13.93 -15.25
CA GLU A 20 -0.25 15.04 -16.14
C GLU A 20 -0.57 14.51 -17.54
N THR A 21 0.28 13.61 -18.04
CA THR A 21 0.08 12.98 -19.35
C THR A 21 -0.72 11.69 -19.31
N GLN A 22 -1.10 11.20 -18.11
CA GLN A 22 -1.81 9.93 -17.90
C GLN A 22 -1.09 8.73 -18.53
N LYS A 23 0.24 8.68 -18.38
CA LYS A 23 1.11 7.64 -18.93
C LYS A 23 1.95 6.97 -17.87
N ILE A 24 2.43 5.78 -18.20
CA ILE A 24 3.43 5.04 -17.43
C ILE A 24 4.59 4.69 -18.34
N ASP A 25 5.78 5.09 -17.95
CA ASP A 25 7.04 4.68 -18.56
C ASP A 25 7.49 3.35 -17.95
N ILE A 26 7.38 2.26 -18.71
CA ILE A 26 7.69 0.91 -18.25
C ILE A 26 9.20 0.72 -18.17
N PHE A 27 9.73 0.29 -17.04
CA PHE A 27 11.12 -0.09 -16.90
C PHE A 27 11.45 -1.37 -17.70
N ASP A 28 12.63 -1.38 -18.30
CA ASP A 28 13.21 -2.57 -18.95
C ASP A 28 13.86 -3.47 -17.88
N ILE A 29 13.04 -4.29 -17.25
CA ILE A 29 13.42 -5.25 -16.22
C ILE A 29 12.84 -6.63 -16.55
N SER A 30 13.48 -7.68 -16.05
CA SER A 30 13.00 -9.05 -16.23
C SER A 30 11.72 -9.32 -15.43
N SER A 31 10.97 -10.35 -15.81
CA SER A 31 9.77 -10.79 -15.07
C SER A 31 10.09 -11.18 -13.62
N SER A 32 11.27 -11.77 -13.37
CA SER A 32 11.74 -12.09 -12.02
C SER A 32 11.97 -10.85 -11.15
N GLN A 33 12.54 -9.79 -11.74
CA GLN A 33 12.74 -8.51 -11.06
C GLN A 33 11.41 -7.79 -10.78
N ALA A 34 10.44 -7.91 -11.67
CA ALA A 34 9.12 -7.34 -11.50
C ALA A 34 8.22 -8.14 -10.53
N GLN A 35 8.61 -9.34 -10.11
CA GLN A 35 7.75 -10.27 -9.36
C GLN A 35 7.19 -9.66 -8.07
N ASN A 36 7.99 -8.90 -7.34
CA ASN A 36 7.56 -8.22 -6.11
C ASN A 36 7.25 -6.72 -6.31
N GLY A 37 6.95 -6.32 -7.53
CA GLY A 37 6.57 -4.96 -7.87
C GLY A 37 7.71 -3.97 -7.69
N ALA A 38 7.39 -2.78 -7.19
CA ALA A 38 8.33 -1.68 -7.01
C ALA A 38 9.47 -1.98 -6.01
N GLN A 39 9.38 -3.07 -5.24
CA GLN A 39 10.42 -3.47 -4.27
C GLN A 39 11.81 -3.51 -4.92
N PHE A 40 11.93 -4.07 -6.12
CA PHE A 40 13.19 -4.13 -6.85
C PHE A 40 13.78 -2.73 -7.12
N ILE A 41 12.93 -1.79 -7.53
CA ILE A 41 13.35 -0.41 -7.81
C ILE A 41 13.81 0.29 -6.52
N LEU A 42 13.10 0.07 -5.43
CA LEU A 42 13.47 0.64 -4.12
C LEU A 42 14.82 0.11 -3.64
N GLU A 43 15.11 -1.16 -3.88
CA GLU A 43 16.40 -1.76 -3.56
C GLU A 43 17.54 -1.17 -4.39
N LEU A 44 17.35 -1.03 -5.71
CA LEU A 44 18.34 -0.35 -6.57
C LEU A 44 18.65 1.06 -6.08
N LEU A 45 17.62 1.82 -5.73
CA LEU A 45 17.80 3.19 -5.24
C LEU A 45 18.48 3.23 -3.87
N ALA A 46 18.17 2.31 -2.98
CA ALA A 46 18.83 2.19 -1.67
C ALA A 46 20.32 1.85 -1.80
N ASP A 47 20.68 1.08 -2.82
CA ASP A 47 22.07 0.75 -3.15
C ASP A 47 22.78 1.85 -3.97
N GLY A 48 22.15 3.01 -4.17
CA GLY A 48 22.72 4.13 -4.93
C GLY A 48 22.81 3.88 -6.43
N GLN A 49 22.08 2.89 -6.95
CA GLN A 49 22.06 2.57 -8.37
C GLN A 49 21.09 3.46 -9.12
N ALA A 50 21.33 3.63 -10.43
CA ALA A 50 20.42 4.36 -11.30
C ALA A 50 19.14 3.54 -11.59
N LEU A 51 18.07 4.27 -11.93
CA LEU A 51 16.84 3.64 -12.42
C LEU A 51 17.12 2.84 -13.71
N PRO A 52 16.41 1.71 -13.91
CA PRO A 52 16.47 0.97 -15.15
C PRO A 52 16.06 1.84 -16.35
N LYS A 53 16.52 1.47 -17.54
CA LYS A 53 16.08 2.11 -18.79
C LYS A 53 14.57 1.95 -18.98
N ILE A 54 13.98 2.89 -19.71
CA ILE A 54 12.59 2.78 -20.13
C ILE A 54 12.53 1.91 -21.39
N LYS A 55 11.65 0.92 -21.38
CA LYS A 55 11.38 0.03 -22.52
C LYS A 55 10.37 0.63 -23.48
N GLN A 56 9.28 1.14 -22.92
CA GLN A 56 8.15 1.74 -23.65
C GLN A 56 7.27 2.52 -22.68
N PHE A 57 6.32 3.27 -23.21
CA PHE A 57 5.26 3.87 -22.41
C PHE A 57 3.89 3.28 -22.78
N VAL A 58 2.95 3.35 -21.84
CA VAL A 58 1.55 2.93 -22.01
C VAL A 58 0.62 3.96 -21.37
N ALA A 59 -0.63 4.00 -21.80
CA ALA A 59 -1.61 4.82 -21.12
C ALA A 59 -1.96 4.22 -19.74
N LEU A 60 -2.17 5.06 -18.75
CA LEU A 60 -2.57 4.62 -17.41
C LEU A 60 -3.90 3.85 -17.42
N ALA A 61 -4.78 4.18 -18.35
CA ALA A 61 -6.08 3.51 -18.54
C ALA A 61 -5.96 2.09 -19.11
N ASP A 62 -4.84 1.74 -19.73
CA ASP A 62 -4.64 0.44 -20.38
C ASP A 62 -4.01 -0.62 -19.46
N VAL A 63 -3.78 -0.26 -18.20
CA VAL A 63 -3.14 -1.15 -17.23
C VAL A 63 -4.07 -1.44 -16.04
N ARG A 64 -3.85 -2.57 -15.38
CA ARG A 64 -4.46 -2.88 -14.10
C ARG A 64 -3.44 -2.68 -12.98
N LEU A 65 -3.65 -1.65 -12.18
CA LEU A 65 -2.76 -1.36 -11.06
C LEU A 65 -2.81 -2.49 -10.01
N GLU A 66 -1.67 -2.81 -9.45
CA GLU A 66 -1.50 -3.70 -8.30
C GLU A 66 -0.98 -2.92 -7.08
N ALA A 67 -0.81 -3.58 -5.95
CA ALA A 67 -0.10 -2.97 -4.83
C ALA A 67 1.32 -2.59 -5.26
N PRO A 68 1.86 -1.43 -4.86
CA PRO A 68 3.22 -1.03 -5.22
C PRO A 68 4.26 -2.08 -4.86
N ILE A 69 4.16 -2.63 -3.65
CA ILE A 69 4.93 -3.77 -3.15
C ILE A 69 3.94 -4.91 -2.93
N ILE A 70 4.01 -5.94 -3.76
CA ILE A 70 3.03 -7.04 -3.77
C ILE A 70 3.07 -7.83 -2.46
N ARG A 71 4.26 -8.10 -1.97
CA ARG A 71 4.47 -8.81 -0.72
C ARG A 71 5.62 -8.18 0.07
N PRO A 72 5.32 -7.37 1.07
CA PRO A 72 6.34 -6.82 1.96
C PRO A 72 7.18 -7.94 2.59
N ARG A 73 8.47 -7.70 2.76
CA ARG A 73 9.39 -8.66 3.38
C ARG A 73 9.12 -8.90 4.87
N ARG A 74 8.47 -7.95 5.51
CA ARG A 74 8.16 -7.96 6.95
C ARG A 74 6.73 -7.50 7.14
N ASN A 75 6.21 -7.70 8.35
CA ASN A 75 4.94 -7.13 8.76
C ASN A 75 4.92 -5.61 8.55
N ILE A 76 3.75 -5.11 8.22
CA ILE A 76 3.49 -3.67 8.11
C ILE A 76 3.31 -3.14 9.52
N PHE A 77 4.12 -2.16 9.91
CA PHE A 77 3.96 -1.48 11.18
C PHE A 77 2.93 -0.37 11.04
N CYS A 78 1.99 -0.35 11.95
CA CYS A 78 0.93 0.63 12.01
C CYS A 78 1.00 1.39 13.33
N VAL A 79 0.55 2.65 13.32
CA VAL A 79 0.47 3.50 14.53
C VAL A 79 -1.00 3.73 14.85
N GLY A 80 -1.50 3.11 15.92
CA GLY A 80 -2.88 3.27 16.35
C GLY A 80 -3.13 4.64 16.98
N LYS A 81 -4.35 5.18 16.77
CA LYS A 81 -4.79 6.48 17.31
C LYS A 81 -3.86 7.64 16.94
N ASN A 82 -3.31 7.61 15.74
CA ASN A 82 -2.35 8.62 15.26
C ASN A 82 -3.00 9.97 14.93
N TYR A 83 -4.30 10.01 14.74
CA TYR A 83 -5.07 11.21 14.40
C TYR A 83 -6.09 11.54 15.49
N LEU A 84 -6.13 12.81 15.94
CA LEU A 84 -6.99 13.26 17.03
C LEU A 84 -8.49 13.02 16.78
N ASP A 85 -8.93 13.13 15.53
CA ASP A 85 -10.33 12.91 15.19
C ASP A 85 -10.70 11.42 15.30
N HIS A 86 -9.79 10.53 14.88
CA HIS A 86 -9.93 9.10 15.08
C HIS A 86 -9.96 8.72 16.58
N VAL A 87 -9.12 9.36 17.42
CA VAL A 87 -9.18 9.16 18.89
C VAL A 87 -10.57 9.48 19.45
N LYS A 88 -11.17 10.60 19.01
CA LYS A 88 -12.51 11.02 19.44
C LYS A 88 -13.60 10.06 18.95
N GLU A 89 -13.47 9.55 17.73
CA GLU A 89 -14.38 8.61 17.11
C GLU A 89 -14.40 7.27 17.86
N VAL A 90 -13.22 6.68 18.09
CA VAL A 90 -13.06 5.44 18.87
C VAL A 90 -13.61 5.58 20.28
N ALA A 91 -13.39 6.74 20.93
CA ALA A 91 -13.95 6.99 22.27
C ALA A 91 -15.48 7.04 22.27
N LYS A 92 -16.12 7.54 21.20
CA LYS A 92 -17.58 7.59 21.04
C LYS A 92 -18.20 6.25 20.68
N SER A 93 -17.49 5.42 19.93
CA SER A 93 -18.01 4.11 19.45
C SER A 93 -18.18 3.08 20.57
N GLY A 94 -17.59 3.29 21.73
CA GLY A 94 -17.59 2.32 22.83
C GLY A 94 -16.74 1.06 22.57
N LEU A 95 -16.04 1.00 21.45
CA LEU A 95 -15.16 -0.12 21.06
C LEU A 95 -13.86 -0.14 21.86
N GLY A 96 -13.53 0.97 22.55
CA GLY A 96 -12.35 1.06 23.41
C GLY A 96 -12.61 0.43 24.78
N SER A 97 -11.98 -0.67 25.13
CA SER A 97 -12.00 -1.24 26.48
C SER A 97 -10.86 -0.69 27.34
N GLY A 98 -11.17 -0.26 28.58
CA GLY A 98 -10.17 0.17 29.56
C GLY A 98 -9.43 1.47 29.18
N ALA A 99 -8.11 1.46 29.23
CA ALA A 99 -7.25 2.63 28.96
C ALA A 99 -7.41 3.23 27.54
N THR A 100 -8.14 2.55 26.65
CA THR A 100 -8.39 3.02 25.28
C THR A 100 -9.63 3.90 25.13
N SER A 101 -10.44 4.08 26.18
CA SER A 101 -11.64 4.93 26.17
C SER A 101 -11.36 6.43 26.33
N SER A 102 -10.10 6.82 26.56
CA SER A 102 -9.70 8.22 26.68
C SER A 102 -9.87 8.98 25.36
N THR A 103 -10.42 10.20 25.43
CA THR A 103 -10.46 11.14 24.30
C THR A 103 -9.16 11.91 24.11
N ALA A 104 -8.19 11.72 25.01
CA ALA A 104 -6.86 12.32 24.91
C ALA A 104 -5.97 11.50 23.95
N ALA A 105 -5.08 12.19 23.25
CA ALA A 105 -4.05 11.52 22.46
C ALA A 105 -3.20 10.63 23.39
N PRO A 106 -2.73 9.46 22.90
CA PRO A 106 -1.81 8.62 23.66
C PRO A 106 -0.52 9.40 23.97
N GLU A 107 0.01 9.24 25.17
CA GLU A 107 1.30 9.83 25.58
C GLU A 107 2.46 9.27 24.73
N TYR A 108 2.36 8.00 24.36
CA TYR A 108 3.34 7.30 23.54
C TYR A 108 2.64 6.67 22.31
N PRO A 109 3.33 6.56 21.16
CA PRO A 109 2.78 5.88 19.99
C PRO A 109 2.39 4.44 20.30
N ILE A 110 1.20 4.05 19.87
CA ILE A 110 0.71 2.66 19.99
C ILE A 110 1.04 1.94 18.69
N PHE A 111 1.96 0.98 18.73
CA PHE A 111 2.33 0.21 17.56
C PHE A 111 1.57 -1.12 17.51
N PHE A 112 1.11 -1.46 16.31
CA PHE A 112 0.61 -2.79 15.98
C PHE A 112 1.11 -3.19 14.59
N SER A 113 0.87 -4.43 14.18
CA SER A 113 1.34 -4.89 12.88
C SER A 113 0.28 -5.66 12.13
N LYS A 114 0.35 -5.58 10.79
CA LYS A 114 -0.42 -6.41 9.86
C LYS A 114 0.53 -7.32 9.10
N VAL A 115 0.10 -8.53 8.80
CA VAL A 115 0.89 -9.49 8.03
C VAL A 115 1.01 -9.08 6.57
N PRO A 116 2.08 -9.46 5.84
CA PRO A 116 2.25 -9.14 4.41
C PRO A 116 1.07 -9.60 3.54
N GLU A 117 0.41 -10.68 3.91
CA GLU A 117 -0.75 -11.25 3.22
C GLU A 117 -1.99 -10.33 3.27
N SER A 118 -2.01 -9.33 4.13
CA SER A 118 -3.08 -8.32 4.18
C SER A 118 -3.01 -7.28 3.06
N VAL A 119 -1.89 -7.23 2.31
CA VAL A 119 -1.74 -6.29 1.20
C VAL A 119 -2.59 -6.71 0.02
N ILE A 120 -3.44 -5.82 -0.44
CA ILE A 120 -4.26 -6.00 -1.65
C ILE A 120 -3.99 -4.89 -2.64
N GLY A 121 -4.28 -5.14 -3.91
CA GLY A 121 -4.07 -4.17 -4.99
C GLY A 121 -5.17 -3.11 -5.08
N HIS A 122 -4.94 -2.14 -5.94
CA HIS A 122 -5.93 -1.10 -6.28
C HIS A 122 -7.24 -1.74 -6.76
N GLN A 123 -8.37 -1.29 -6.22
CA GLN A 123 -9.72 -1.80 -6.52
C GLN A 123 -9.94 -3.30 -6.25
N ALA A 124 -9.05 -3.94 -5.50
CA ALA A 124 -9.28 -5.31 -5.06
C ALA A 124 -10.39 -5.34 -3.99
N SER A 125 -11.17 -6.41 -4.00
CA SER A 125 -12.25 -6.57 -3.01
C SER A 125 -11.66 -6.85 -1.62
N ILE A 126 -12.18 -6.14 -0.62
CA ILE A 126 -11.93 -6.44 0.79
C ILE A 126 -12.87 -7.59 1.19
N LEU A 127 -12.31 -8.65 1.78
CA LEU A 127 -13.12 -9.78 2.25
C LEU A 127 -13.96 -9.35 3.46
N SER A 128 -15.24 -9.67 3.43
CA SER A 128 -16.18 -9.31 4.51
C SER A 128 -15.95 -10.12 5.80
N HIS A 129 -15.23 -11.23 5.73
CA HIS A 129 -15.06 -12.18 6.83
C HIS A 129 -16.42 -12.62 7.44
N GLU A 130 -17.37 -12.93 6.57
CA GLU A 130 -18.72 -13.35 6.96
C GLU A 130 -18.68 -14.46 8.01
N GLY A 131 -19.48 -14.32 9.06
CA GLY A 131 -19.48 -15.25 10.20
C GLY A 131 -18.42 -14.97 11.28
N LEU A 132 -17.43 -14.11 11.00
CA LEU A 132 -16.42 -13.70 11.99
C LEU A 132 -16.66 -12.28 12.52
N THR A 133 -17.10 -11.38 11.67
CA THR A 133 -17.43 -10.00 12.06
C THR A 133 -18.56 -9.46 11.19
N ALA A 134 -19.38 -8.57 11.78
CA ALA A 134 -20.35 -7.76 11.07
C ALA A 134 -19.93 -6.28 11.01
N GLN A 135 -18.75 -5.95 11.51
CA GLN A 135 -18.26 -4.58 11.67
C GLN A 135 -16.86 -4.48 11.04
N LEU A 136 -16.84 -4.23 9.72
CA LEU A 136 -15.62 -3.82 9.02
C LEU A 136 -15.60 -2.29 8.96
N ASP A 137 -14.43 -1.73 9.20
CA ASP A 137 -14.19 -0.31 9.06
C ASP A 137 -12.89 -0.07 8.27
N TYR A 138 -12.71 1.12 7.74
CA TYR A 138 -11.52 1.52 7.01
C TYR A 138 -10.82 2.65 7.75
N GLU A 139 -9.50 2.67 7.65
CA GLU A 139 -8.66 3.73 8.19
C GLU A 139 -7.74 4.22 7.09
N ALA A 140 -7.85 5.51 6.75
CA ALA A 140 -6.96 6.15 5.78
C ALA A 140 -5.78 6.75 6.53
N GLU A 141 -4.59 6.23 6.28
CA GLU A 141 -3.36 6.67 6.93
C GLU A 141 -2.27 6.96 5.90
N LEU A 142 -1.33 7.87 6.26
CA LEU A 142 -0.15 8.20 5.48
C LEU A 142 1.10 7.52 6.04
#